data_65f9c87fffc7abb1d39c2a71e17d42eb
#
_entry.id   65f9c87fffc7abb1d39c2a71e17d42eb
#
_cell.length_a   1.000
_cell.length_b   1.000
_cell.length_c   1.000
_cell.angle_alpha   90.00
_cell.angle_beta   90.00
_cell.angle_gamma   90.00
#
_symmetry.space_group_name_H-M   'P 1'
#
loop_
_entity.id
_entity.type
_entity.pdbx_description
1 polymer ?
#
loop_
_entity_poly.entity_id
_entity_poly.type
_entity_poly.pdbx_seq_one_letter_code
_entity_poly.pdbx_strand_id
1 'polypeptide(L)'
;ARIAARATRAWDRFRQAAVSSFAFVEAVGPLYGMKLLKGAMGRDAAPAPARAPRLSAPMSAADKGRLAATILRAMGLVAGHARLVLLVGHGASMTNNPHHSAYHCGACGGQTGEVSARVLADLLNDPQTRAALPGHGITLSADTLFVGALHDTTTDQVTLHAADAPASHAGDLARAADRLDRAGACNRTVRAARLPG
;
A
#
# COMPACT_ATOMS: atom_id res chain seq x y z
N ALA A 1 -11.03 0.76 -17.03
CA ALA A 1 -10.31 0.35 -15.82
C ALA A 1 -10.86 -0.94 -15.18
N ARG A 2 -12.18 -1.05 -14.88
CA ARG A 2 -12.77 -2.25 -14.21
C ARG A 2 -12.67 -3.53 -15.04
N ILE A 3 -12.82 -3.45 -16.37
CA ILE A 3 -12.72 -4.62 -17.27
C ILE A 3 -11.29 -5.15 -17.29
N ALA A 4 -10.29 -4.27 -17.42
CA ALA A 4 -8.88 -4.66 -17.41
C ALA A 4 -8.49 -5.32 -16.08
N ALA A 5 -8.91 -4.76 -14.94
CA ALA A 5 -8.65 -5.34 -13.62
C ALA A 5 -9.35 -6.70 -13.40
N ARG A 6 -10.53 -6.92 -14.03
CA ARG A 6 -11.21 -8.22 -14.02
C ARG A 6 -10.49 -9.23 -14.91
N ALA A 7 -10.05 -8.82 -16.08
CA ALA A 7 -9.29 -9.67 -17.00
C ALA A 7 -7.97 -10.12 -16.38
N THR A 8 -7.23 -9.21 -15.72
CA THR A 8 -5.99 -9.56 -15.01
C THR A 8 -6.26 -10.59 -13.91
N ARG A 9 -7.29 -10.38 -13.07
CA ARG A 9 -7.66 -11.33 -12.02
C ARG A 9 -8.12 -12.68 -12.55
N ALA A 10 -8.85 -12.69 -13.66
CA ALA A 10 -9.28 -13.93 -14.31
C ALA A 10 -8.09 -14.69 -14.88
N TRP A 11 -7.13 -13.97 -15.48
CA TRP A 11 -5.88 -14.54 -15.98
C TRP A 11 -5.01 -15.12 -14.86
N ASP A 12 -4.87 -14.41 -13.75
CA ASP A 12 -4.12 -14.89 -12.58
C ASP A 12 -4.75 -16.16 -11.98
N ARG A 13 -6.09 -16.21 -11.89
CA ARG A 13 -6.81 -17.42 -11.47
C ARG A 13 -6.65 -18.58 -12.44
N PHE A 14 -6.73 -18.33 -13.73
CA PHE A 14 -6.50 -19.35 -14.75
C PHE A 14 -5.09 -19.92 -14.64
N ARG A 15 -4.09 -19.09 -14.44
CA ARG A 15 -2.70 -19.49 -14.26
C ARG A 15 -2.49 -20.36 -13.00
N GLN A 16 -3.23 -20.07 -11.93
CA GLN A 16 -3.19 -20.82 -10.67
C GLN A 16 -4.00 -22.13 -10.71
N ALA A 17 -5.05 -22.17 -11.52
CA ALA A 17 -5.97 -23.30 -11.67
C ALA A 17 -5.61 -24.23 -12.84
N ALA A 18 -4.48 -24.01 -13.51
CA ALA A 18 -4.07 -24.83 -14.64
C ALA A 18 -3.96 -26.30 -14.20
N VAL A 19 -4.85 -27.12 -14.73
CA VAL A 19 -4.97 -28.56 -14.44
C VAL A 19 -3.71 -29.32 -14.87
N SER A 20 -2.91 -28.71 -15.75
CA SER A 20 -1.59 -29.21 -16.15
C SER A 20 -0.65 -28.03 -16.36
N SER A 21 0.43 -27.98 -15.60
CA SER A 21 1.52 -27.04 -15.80
C SER A 21 2.14 -27.17 -17.21
N PHE A 22 2.14 -28.35 -17.79
CA PHE A 22 2.61 -28.60 -19.15
C PHE A 22 1.75 -27.89 -20.21
N ALA A 23 0.44 -28.07 -20.16
CA ALA A 23 -0.47 -27.43 -21.11
C ALA A 23 -0.38 -25.89 -21.04
N PHE A 24 -0.18 -25.35 -19.84
CA PHE A 24 0.03 -23.91 -19.66
C PHE A 24 1.37 -23.46 -20.27
N VAL A 25 2.45 -24.18 -20.03
CA VAL A 25 3.77 -23.87 -20.59
C VAL A 25 3.79 -23.99 -22.10
N GLU A 26 3.14 -24.99 -22.68
CA GLU A 26 3.05 -25.17 -24.13
C GLU A 26 2.23 -24.02 -24.79
N ALA A 27 1.08 -23.67 -24.18
CA ALA A 27 0.19 -22.65 -24.77
C ALA A 27 0.71 -21.23 -24.65
N VAL A 28 1.36 -20.89 -23.53
CA VAL A 28 1.77 -19.49 -23.21
C VAL A 28 3.26 -19.33 -23.00
N GLY A 29 4.04 -20.40 -23.02
CA GLY A 29 5.49 -20.38 -22.84
C GLY A 29 6.21 -19.40 -23.77
N PRO A 30 5.91 -19.36 -25.09
CA PRO A 30 6.51 -18.41 -26.01
C PRO A 30 6.27 -16.93 -25.63
N LEU A 31 5.08 -16.62 -25.10
CA LEU A 31 4.74 -15.27 -24.63
C LEU A 31 5.51 -14.92 -23.35
N TYR A 32 5.65 -15.86 -22.42
CA TYR A 32 6.46 -15.69 -21.23
C TYR A 32 7.96 -15.64 -21.52
N GLY A 33 8.45 -16.42 -22.49
CA GLY A 33 9.82 -16.36 -22.98
C GLY A 33 10.15 -14.96 -23.51
N MET A 34 9.24 -14.38 -24.29
CA MET A 34 9.40 -13.00 -24.80
C MET A 34 9.37 -11.95 -23.70
N LYS A 35 8.55 -12.16 -22.64
CA LYS A 35 8.52 -11.29 -21.46
C LYS A 35 9.82 -11.38 -20.68
N LEU A 36 10.35 -12.58 -20.45
CA LEU A 36 11.64 -12.78 -19.79
C LEU A 36 12.79 -12.13 -20.56
N LEU A 37 12.79 -12.27 -21.90
CA LEU A 37 13.79 -11.63 -22.75
C LEU A 37 13.72 -10.10 -22.68
N LYS A 38 12.53 -9.51 -22.65
CA LYS A 38 12.34 -8.06 -22.44
C LYS A 38 12.84 -7.62 -21.07
N GLY A 39 12.56 -8.38 -20.00
CA GLY A 39 13.05 -8.10 -18.66
C GLY A 39 14.57 -8.19 -18.58
N ALA A 40 15.17 -9.21 -19.18
CA ALA A 40 16.63 -9.36 -19.26
C ALA A 40 17.31 -8.21 -20.01
N MET A 41 16.62 -7.60 -20.98
CA MET A 41 17.09 -6.43 -21.71
C MET A 41 16.79 -5.08 -21.03
N GLY A 42 16.26 -5.09 -19.79
CA GLY A 42 15.90 -3.88 -19.04
C GLY A 42 14.76 -3.08 -19.69
N ARG A 43 13.93 -3.71 -20.54
CA ARG A 43 12.83 -3.07 -21.27
C ARG A 43 11.47 -3.26 -20.60
N ASP A 44 11.44 -3.65 -19.33
CA ASP A 44 10.20 -3.66 -18.57
C ASP A 44 9.74 -2.22 -18.39
N ALA A 45 8.55 -1.92 -18.91
CA ALA A 45 7.92 -0.63 -18.68
C ALA A 45 7.73 -0.46 -17.17
N ALA A 46 8.19 0.67 -16.63
CA ALA A 46 7.87 1.04 -15.26
C ALA A 46 6.36 0.93 -15.06
N PRO A 47 5.90 0.32 -13.95
CA PRO A 47 4.47 0.22 -13.69
C PRO A 47 3.86 1.62 -13.72
N ALA A 48 2.78 1.78 -14.48
CA ALA A 48 2.06 3.05 -14.53
C ALA A 48 1.71 3.48 -13.10
N PRO A 49 1.87 4.77 -12.76
CA PRO A 49 1.57 5.25 -11.43
C PRO A 49 0.14 4.85 -11.06
N ALA A 50 0.01 4.09 -9.97
CA ALA A 50 -1.29 3.64 -9.52
C ALA A 50 -2.13 4.87 -9.16
N ARG A 51 -3.33 4.98 -9.75
CA ARG A 51 -4.28 6.04 -9.37
C ARG A 51 -4.48 6.00 -7.87
N ALA A 52 -4.57 7.20 -7.25
CA ALA A 52 -4.92 7.29 -5.84
C ALA A 52 -6.23 6.53 -5.57
N PRO A 53 -6.24 5.58 -4.65
CA PRO A 53 -7.46 4.85 -4.30
C PRO A 53 -8.44 5.82 -3.65
N ARG A 54 -9.74 5.66 -3.95
CA ARG A 54 -10.81 6.49 -3.40
C ARG A 54 -11.98 5.62 -2.96
N LEU A 55 -12.71 6.08 -1.97
CA LEU A 55 -14.00 5.47 -1.61
C LEU A 55 -14.93 5.50 -2.83
N SER A 56 -15.50 4.36 -3.17
CA SER A 56 -16.34 4.20 -4.37
C SER A 56 -17.77 4.69 -4.14
N ALA A 57 -18.23 4.72 -2.90
CA ALA A 57 -19.56 5.16 -2.52
C ALA A 57 -19.50 6.53 -1.86
N PRO A 58 -20.44 7.44 -2.17
CA PRO A 58 -20.59 8.68 -1.43
C PRO A 58 -20.98 8.37 0.02
N MET A 59 -20.33 9.06 0.96
CA MET A 59 -20.65 8.95 2.39
C MET A 59 -21.04 10.32 2.93
N SER A 60 -22.00 10.35 3.85
CA SER A 60 -22.34 11.58 4.58
C SER A 60 -21.19 11.98 5.51
N ALA A 61 -21.11 13.26 5.88
CA ALA A 61 -20.11 13.75 6.85
C ALA A 61 -20.21 12.99 8.19
N ALA A 62 -21.43 12.68 8.63
CA ALA A 62 -21.68 11.93 9.85
C ALA A 62 -21.13 10.49 9.76
N ASP A 63 -21.34 9.81 8.62
CA ASP A 63 -20.83 8.45 8.41
C ASP A 63 -19.32 8.43 8.32
N LYS A 64 -18.70 9.41 7.63
CA LYS A 64 -17.26 9.59 7.57
C LYS A 64 -16.67 9.78 8.97
N GLY A 65 -17.25 10.68 9.77
CA GLY A 65 -16.81 10.95 11.14
C GLY A 65 -16.92 9.71 12.03
N ARG A 66 -18.05 8.98 11.97
CA ARG A 66 -18.26 7.74 12.71
C ARG A 66 -17.23 6.67 12.32
N LEU A 67 -17.02 6.47 11.01
CA LEU A 67 -16.04 5.50 10.51
C LEU A 67 -14.62 5.84 10.96
N ALA A 68 -14.21 7.09 10.77
CA ALA A 68 -12.90 7.58 11.18
C ALA A 68 -12.68 7.43 12.70
N ALA A 69 -13.67 7.81 13.52
CA ALA A 69 -13.60 7.64 14.97
C ALA A 69 -13.50 6.17 15.40
N THR A 70 -14.24 5.28 14.75
CA THR A 70 -14.17 3.84 15.02
C THR A 70 -12.78 3.30 14.73
N ILE A 71 -12.20 3.66 13.58
CA ILE A 71 -10.86 3.20 13.20
C ILE A 71 -9.80 3.78 14.14
N LEU A 72 -9.84 5.08 14.42
CA LEU A 72 -8.87 5.72 15.32
C LEU A 72 -8.90 5.12 16.72
N ARG A 73 -10.08 4.79 17.26
CA ARG A 73 -10.20 4.07 18.53
C ARG A 73 -9.62 2.66 18.48
N ALA A 74 -9.92 1.91 17.42
CA ALA A 74 -9.37 0.57 17.23
C ALA A 74 -7.83 0.57 17.15
N MET A 75 -7.25 1.65 16.64
CA MET A 75 -5.80 1.86 16.58
C MET A 75 -5.20 2.48 17.86
N GLY A 76 -6.02 2.86 18.84
CA GLY A 76 -5.57 3.58 20.03
C GLY A 76 -5.15 5.03 19.78
N LEU A 77 -5.45 5.58 18.61
CA LEU A 77 -5.08 6.92 18.20
C LEU A 77 -6.22 7.92 18.46
N VAL A 78 -6.52 8.15 19.73
CA VAL A 78 -7.64 9.03 20.14
C VAL A 78 -7.22 10.43 20.57
N ALA A 79 -5.95 10.63 20.91
CA ALA A 79 -5.40 11.91 21.36
C ALA A 79 -3.88 11.98 21.10
N GLY A 80 -3.28 13.16 21.26
CA GLY A 80 -1.83 13.34 21.17
C GLY A 80 -1.23 13.12 19.78
N HIS A 81 -2.00 13.41 18.72
CA HIS A 81 -1.54 13.22 17.35
C HIS A 81 -0.34 14.10 17.03
N ALA A 82 0.68 13.51 16.45
CA ALA A 82 1.83 14.24 15.92
C ALA A 82 1.44 15.08 14.71
N ARG A 83 2.28 16.04 14.35
CA ARG A 83 2.13 16.85 13.14
C ARG A 83 2.11 16.01 11.86
N LEU A 84 2.91 14.93 11.79
CA LEU A 84 2.89 13.95 10.73
C LEU A 84 2.58 12.56 11.30
N VAL A 85 1.54 11.92 10.78
CA VAL A 85 1.14 10.54 11.14
C VAL A 85 1.21 9.66 9.90
N LEU A 86 2.03 8.63 9.94
CA LEU A 86 2.16 7.67 8.85
C LEU A 86 1.25 6.46 9.09
N LEU A 87 0.38 6.18 8.12
CA LEU A 87 -0.46 4.98 8.08
C LEU A 87 0.20 3.98 7.14
N VAL A 88 0.85 2.98 7.68
CA VAL A 88 1.70 2.08 6.90
C VAL A 88 0.99 0.75 6.67
N GLY A 89 0.65 0.48 5.40
CA GLY A 89 0.26 -0.84 4.96
C GLY A 89 1.49 -1.66 4.58
N HIS A 90 1.39 -3.00 4.62
CA HIS A 90 2.48 -3.85 4.15
C HIS A 90 2.16 -4.49 2.80
N GLY A 91 3.20 -4.86 2.09
CA GLY A 91 3.16 -5.61 0.85
C GLY A 91 4.52 -6.25 0.59
N ALA A 92 4.71 -6.80 -0.58
CA ALA A 92 5.95 -7.44 -0.97
C ALA A 92 6.20 -7.29 -2.46
N SER A 93 7.45 -7.11 -2.85
CA SER A 93 7.89 -7.10 -4.25
C SER A 93 8.44 -8.46 -4.63
N MET A 94 7.81 -9.09 -5.60
CA MET A 94 8.22 -10.42 -6.07
C MET A 94 8.03 -10.52 -7.58
N THR A 95 8.94 -11.25 -8.21
CA THR A 95 8.87 -11.55 -9.64
C THR A 95 8.65 -13.04 -9.82
N ASN A 96 7.62 -13.41 -10.60
CA ASN A 96 7.32 -14.81 -10.97
C ASN A 96 7.14 -15.80 -9.79
N ASN A 97 6.68 -15.31 -8.62
CA ASN A 97 6.39 -16.15 -7.48
C ASN A 97 4.91 -16.59 -7.49
N PRO A 98 4.59 -17.89 -7.60
CA PRO A 98 3.21 -18.40 -7.57
C PRO A 98 2.51 -18.14 -6.22
N HIS A 99 3.27 -17.99 -5.14
CA HIS A 99 2.75 -17.71 -3.80
C HIS A 99 2.72 -16.24 -3.43
N HIS A 100 2.81 -15.35 -4.41
CA HIS A 100 2.95 -13.91 -4.18
C HIS A 100 1.84 -13.33 -3.29
N SER A 101 0.60 -13.82 -3.38
CA SER A 101 -0.51 -13.36 -2.55
C SER A 101 -0.33 -13.69 -1.06
N ALA A 102 0.44 -14.75 -0.72
CA ALA A 102 0.73 -15.11 0.66
C ALA A 102 1.70 -14.13 1.36
N TYR A 103 2.45 -13.36 0.59
CA TYR A 103 3.37 -12.34 1.11
C TYR A 103 2.74 -10.95 1.21
N HIS A 104 1.54 -10.77 0.67
CA HIS A 104 0.76 -9.55 0.82
C HIS A 104 -0.11 -9.57 2.08
N CYS A 105 -0.89 -8.51 2.29
CA CYS A 105 -1.75 -8.38 3.45
C CYS A 105 -2.88 -9.40 3.42
N GLY A 106 -2.92 -10.33 4.38
CA GLY A 106 -3.99 -11.33 4.51
C GLY A 106 -5.36 -10.70 4.72
N ALA A 107 -5.45 -9.66 5.57
CA ALA A 107 -6.68 -8.90 5.80
C ALA A 107 -7.16 -8.15 4.54
N CYS A 108 -6.26 -7.89 3.58
CA CYS A 108 -6.58 -7.27 2.30
C CYS A 108 -6.85 -8.30 1.19
N GLY A 109 -7.06 -9.57 1.54
CA GLY A 109 -7.34 -10.64 0.58
C GLY A 109 -6.16 -10.94 -0.35
N GLY A 110 -4.93 -10.89 0.14
CA GLY A 110 -3.73 -11.12 -0.65
C GLY A 110 -3.34 -9.95 -1.57
N GLN A 111 -3.85 -8.75 -1.30
CA GLN A 111 -3.44 -7.50 -1.93
C GLN A 111 -2.52 -6.71 -0.99
N THR A 112 -1.87 -5.65 -1.51
CA THR A 112 -1.08 -4.75 -0.67
C THR A 112 -1.97 -3.98 0.30
N GLY A 113 -1.49 -3.74 1.53
CA GLY A 113 -2.15 -2.91 2.52
C GLY A 113 -2.13 -1.40 2.19
N GLU A 114 -1.39 -1.01 1.16
CA GLU A 114 -1.26 0.36 0.67
C GLU A 114 -2.62 1.02 0.41
N VAL A 115 -3.51 0.29 -0.27
CA VAL A 115 -4.82 0.83 -0.65
C VAL A 115 -5.61 1.28 0.57
N SER A 116 -5.66 0.44 1.60
CA SER A 116 -6.36 0.75 2.86
C SER A 116 -5.70 1.90 3.61
N ALA A 117 -4.37 1.94 3.66
CA ALA A 117 -3.61 3.02 4.30
C ALA A 117 -3.86 4.38 3.62
N ARG A 118 -3.85 4.43 2.29
CA ARG A 118 -4.11 5.65 1.52
C ARG A 118 -5.55 6.13 1.64
N VAL A 119 -6.53 5.23 1.53
CA VAL A 119 -7.95 5.57 1.69
C VAL A 119 -8.22 6.11 3.10
N LEU A 120 -7.60 5.52 4.13
CA LEU A 120 -7.74 6.02 5.49
C LEU A 120 -7.08 7.40 5.67
N ALA A 121 -5.91 7.62 5.08
CA ALA A 121 -5.25 8.93 5.12
C ALA A 121 -6.13 10.01 4.46
N ASP A 122 -6.70 9.73 3.28
CA ASP A 122 -7.64 10.62 2.60
C ASP A 122 -8.86 10.93 3.47
N LEU A 123 -9.44 9.90 4.11
CA LEU A 123 -10.59 10.06 5.00
C LEU A 123 -10.25 10.96 6.20
N LEU A 124 -9.09 10.77 6.83
CA LEU A 124 -8.68 11.53 8.02
C LEU A 124 -8.21 12.96 7.70
N ASN A 125 -7.80 13.22 6.46
CA ASN A 125 -7.47 14.56 5.98
C ASN A 125 -8.69 15.32 5.42
N ASP A 126 -9.81 14.63 5.16
CA ASP A 126 -11.01 15.25 4.63
C ASP A 126 -11.62 16.26 5.63
N PRO A 127 -11.86 17.53 5.22
CA PRO A 127 -12.37 18.57 6.11
C PRO A 127 -13.72 18.21 6.77
N GLN A 128 -14.61 17.52 6.06
CA GLN A 128 -15.92 17.11 6.60
C GLN A 128 -15.76 16.05 7.70
N THR A 129 -14.84 15.10 7.49
CA THR A 129 -14.49 14.11 8.49
C THR A 129 -13.93 14.76 9.75
N ARG A 130 -12.97 15.67 9.59
CA ARG A 130 -12.34 16.40 10.70
C ARG A 130 -13.35 17.23 11.49
N ALA A 131 -14.29 17.88 10.82
CA ALA A 131 -15.34 18.65 11.48
C ALA A 131 -16.31 17.77 12.30
N ALA A 132 -16.50 16.50 11.90
CA ALA A 132 -17.41 15.58 12.59
C ALA A 132 -16.73 14.85 13.77
N LEU A 133 -15.40 14.67 13.78
CA LEU A 133 -14.67 13.93 14.81
C LEU A 133 -14.85 14.43 16.25
N PRO A 134 -14.95 15.75 16.54
CA PRO A 134 -15.20 16.23 17.90
C PRO A 134 -16.48 15.70 18.51
N GLY A 135 -17.55 15.51 17.71
CA GLY A 135 -18.78 14.84 18.15
C GLY A 135 -18.60 13.40 18.62
N HIS A 136 -17.47 12.80 18.28
CA HIS A 136 -17.04 11.47 18.71
C HIS A 136 -15.92 11.51 19.76
N GLY A 137 -15.63 12.68 20.36
CA GLY A 137 -14.60 12.82 21.40
C GLY A 137 -13.16 12.79 20.88
N ILE A 138 -12.94 12.95 19.59
CA ILE A 138 -11.59 12.97 18.99
C ILE A 138 -11.37 14.33 18.32
N THR A 139 -10.29 15.00 18.69
CA THR A 139 -9.92 16.29 18.09
C THR A 139 -8.55 16.16 17.43
N LEU A 140 -8.48 16.50 16.16
CA LEU A 140 -7.24 16.59 15.40
C LEU A 140 -6.77 18.03 15.31
N SER A 141 -5.48 18.27 15.54
CA SER A 141 -4.88 19.58 15.26
C SER A 141 -5.02 19.90 13.77
N ALA A 142 -5.27 21.17 13.45
CA ALA A 142 -5.31 21.64 12.04
C ALA A 142 -4.01 21.31 11.29
N ASP A 143 -2.90 21.21 12.01
CA ASP A 143 -1.56 20.95 11.50
C ASP A 143 -1.20 19.46 11.46
N THR A 144 -2.10 18.56 11.84
CA THR A 144 -1.87 17.12 11.74
C THR A 144 -2.14 16.66 10.29
N LEU A 145 -1.15 16.04 9.66
CA LEU A 145 -1.26 15.41 8.34
C LEU A 145 -1.15 13.90 8.47
N PHE A 146 -2.09 13.18 7.89
CA PHE A 146 -2.03 11.72 7.73
C PHE A 146 -1.51 11.38 6.33
N VAL A 147 -0.53 10.49 6.25
CA VAL A 147 0.06 10.03 4.97
C VAL A 147 0.02 8.52 4.90
N GLY A 148 -0.58 8.00 3.84
CA GLY A 148 -0.55 6.57 3.54
C GLY A 148 0.84 6.16 3.05
N ALA A 149 1.32 5.00 3.47
CA ALA A 149 2.61 4.46 3.08
C ALA A 149 2.53 2.94 2.83
N LEU A 150 3.46 2.43 2.07
CA LEU A 150 3.67 1.01 1.84
C LEU A 150 5.03 0.59 2.39
N HIS A 151 5.04 -0.39 3.30
CA HIS A 151 6.26 -1.11 3.67
C HIS A 151 6.37 -2.37 2.82
N ASP A 152 7.38 -2.43 1.98
CA ASP A 152 7.75 -3.63 1.24
C ASP A 152 8.55 -4.57 2.17
N THR A 153 7.92 -5.67 2.57
CA THR A 153 8.52 -6.63 3.53
C THR A 153 9.63 -7.48 2.93
N THR A 154 9.81 -7.47 1.62
CA THR A 154 10.92 -8.19 0.95
C THR A 154 12.18 -7.34 0.86
N THR A 155 12.04 -6.03 0.76
CA THR A 155 13.15 -5.08 0.60
C THR A 155 13.40 -4.20 1.83
N ASP A 156 12.45 -4.16 2.77
CA ASP A 156 12.39 -3.21 3.90
C ASP A 156 12.40 -1.74 3.46
N GLN A 157 11.91 -1.47 2.26
CA GLN A 157 11.70 -0.11 1.77
C GLN A 157 10.30 0.38 2.18
N VAL A 158 10.19 1.66 2.52
CA VAL A 158 8.91 2.30 2.80
C VAL A 158 8.66 3.41 1.79
N THR A 159 7.60 3.28 1.00
CA THR A 159 7.17 4.30 0.04
C THR A 159 6.11 5.18 0.68
N LEU A 160 6.35 6.50 0.75
CA LEU A 160 5.39 7.48 1.24
C LEU A 160 4.53 7.98 0.06
N HIS A 161 3.20 7.93 0.20
CA HIS A 161 2.26 8.46 -0.78
C HIS A 161 1.83 9.88 -0.39
N ALA A 162 2.72 10.84 -0.62
CA ALA A 162 2.61 12.22 -0.16
C ALA A 162 2.57 13.24 -1.32
N ALA A 163 2.15 12.82 -2.53
CA ALA A 163 2.15 13.69 -3.71
C ALA A 163 1.32 14.98 -3.52
N ASP A 164 0.22 14.88 -2.76
CA ASP A 164 -0.69 15.99 -2.49
C ASP A 164 -0.45 16.65 -1.11
N ALA A 165 0.70 16.35 -0.47
CA ALA A 165 1.01 16.89 0.85
C ALA A 165 1.31 18.40 0.79
N PRO A 166 0.84 19.18 1.78
CA PRO A 166 1.14 20.62 1.84
C PRO A 166 2.64 20.87 1.97
N ALA A 167 3.13 21.93 1.31
CA ALA A 167 4.54 22.34 1.38
C ALA A 167 5.04 22.57 2.82
N SER A 168 4.15 22.96 3.73
CA SER A 168 4.44 23.14 5.16
C SER A 168 4.94 21.85 5.85
N HIS A 169 4.67 20.67 5.29
CA HIS A 169 5.07 19.37 5.82
C HIS A 169 6.30 18.77 5.10
N ALA A 170 6.85 19.47 4.09
CA ALA A 170 7.97 18.92 3.30
C ALA A 170 9.17 18.52 4.17
N GLY A 171 9.53 19.33 5.17
CA GLY A 171 10.61 19.01 6.10
C GLY A 171 10.33 17.81 7.01
N ASP A 172 9.06 17.62 7.42
CA ASP A 172 8.65 16.46 8.23
C ASP A 172 8.71 15.18 7.40
N LEU A 173 8.23 15.25 6.15
CA LEU A 173 8.28 14.13 5.21
C LEU A 173 9.71 13.73 4.87
N ALA A 174 10.58 14.69 4.62
CA ALA A 174 12.00 14.41 4.34
C ALA A 174 12.69 13.72 5.54
N ARG A 175 12.44 14.21 6.76
CA ARG A 175 12.98 13.56 7.98
C ARG A 175 12.42 12.17 8.20
N ALA A 176 11.12 11.97 7.92
CA ALA A 176 10.49 10.66 8.02
C ALA A 176 11.10 9.68 7.01
N ALA A 177 11.24 10.08 5.75
CA ALA A 177 11.86 9.26 4.71
C ALA A 177 13.30 8.85 5.09
N ASP A 178 14.15 9.80 5.50
CA ASP A 178 15.53 9.51 5.93
C ASP A 178 15.56 8.50 7.10
N ARG A 179 14.69 8.66 8.10
CA ARG A 179 14.63 7.73 9.23
C ARG A 179 14.19 6.32 8.81
N LEU A 180 13.21 6.24 7.92
CA LEU A 180 12.71 4.97 7.39
C LEU A 180 13.76 4.25 6.54
N ASP A 181 14.51 4.98 5.70
CA ASP A 181 15.60 4.42 4.90
C ASP A 181 16.72 3.85 5.79
N ARG A 182 17.09 4.58 6.83
CA ARG A 182 18.10 4.11 7.81
C ARG A 182 17.60 2.90 8.60
N ALA A 183 16.34 2.90 9.02
CA ALA A 183 15.74 1.77 9.72
C ALA A 183 15.69 0.52 8.82
N GLY A 184 15.31 0.67 7.56
CA GLY A 184 15.31 -0.40 6.57
C GLY A 184 16.71 -0.96 6.33
N ALA A 185 17.74 -0.11 6.21
CA ALA A 185 19.12 -0.54 6.07
C ALA A 185 19.60 -1.34 7.30
N CYS A 186 19.32 -0.86 8.50
CA CYS A 186 19.62 -1.55 9.74
C CYS A 186 18.93 -2.92 9.81
N ASN A 187 17.63 -2.98 9.49
CA ASN A 187 16.87 -4.23 9.52
C ASN A 187 17.40 -5.26 8.51
N ARG A 188 17.74 -4.85 7.29
CA ARG A 188 18.37 -5.72 6.29
C ARG A 188 19.68 -6.32 6.80
N THR A 189 20.53 -5.53 7.45
CA THR A 189 21.79 -6.00 8.06
C THR A 189 21.53 -7.06 9.13
N VAL A 190 20.58 -6.82 10.03
CA VAL A 190 20.19 -7.78 11.08
C VAL A 190 19.63 -9.07 10.48
N ARG A 191 18.81 -8.97 9.43
CA ARG A 191 18.25 -10.14 8.76
C ARG A 191 19.31 -10.93 8.01
N ALA A 192 20.22 -10.25 7.30
CA ALA A 192 21.31 -10.91 6.58
C ALA A 192 22.22 -11.72 7.52
N ALA A 193 22.49 -11.21 8.71
CA ALA A 193 23.29 -11.91 9.72
C ALA A 193 22.64 -13.20 10.25
N ARG A 194 21.34 -13.40 10.01
CA ARG A 194 20.58 -14.61 10.43
C ARG A 194 20.39 -15.64 9.32
N LEU A 195 20.82 -15.32 8.10
CA LEU A 195 20.75 -16.28 7.00
C LEU A 195 21.86 -17.33 7.19
N PRO A 196 21.56 -18.61 6.93
CA PRO A 196 22.60 -19.62 6.89
C PRO A 196 23.59 -19.29 5.79
N GLY A 197 24.89 -19.36 6.11
CA GLY A 197 25.99 -19.15 5.17
C GLY A 197 26.15 -20.32 4.22
#